data_b8efcfc7612f414b86a4013afd298de7
#
_entry.id   b8efcfc7612f414b86a4013afd298de7
#
_cell.length_a   1.000
_cell.length_b   1.000
_cell.length_c   1.000
_cell.angle_alpha   90.00
_cell.angle_beta   90.00
_cell.angle_gamma   90.00
#
_symmetry.space_group_name_H-M   'P 1'
#
loop_
_entity.id
_entity.type
_entity.pdbx_description
1 polymer ?
#
loop_
_entity_poly.entity_id
_entity_poly.type
_entity_poly.pdbx_seq_one_letter_code
_entity_poly.pdbx_strand_id
1 'polypeptide(L)'
;MNKKKLSHSSLNSSITSVLAALLCILIGLFVGFLVLLAINPAHAWADGFVRILKGGFHDAPYGVGKELANAAPLIMTGLSVAFAFKTGLFNIGAAGQYTLGAFGALYCAIMLKMPWFVCLIAATILGGIWGAIPGFFKAYFNINEVITSIMFNWIGLYLVNELIYQNGTGPMYDVRNTRTLNLGKSAEYAQSVIPDFGLNKMFQTNSTTIAIFLAAAVAILIWVVLNKTTFGYELKAVGLNKSAARYAG
;
A
#
# COMPACT_ATOMS: atom_id res chain seq x y z
N MET A 1 46.72 7.12 1.85
CA MET A 1 45.89 7.63 2.97
C MET A 1 44.63 6.81 3.11
N ASN A 2 44.39 6.25 4.24
CA ASN A 2 43.66 5.10 4.76
C ASN A 2 42.21 4.84 4.31
N LYS A 3 41.97 3.97 3.33
CA LYS A 3 40.66 3.36 3.01
C LYS A 3 40.06 2.55 4.20
N LYS A 4 40.89 2.00 5.10
CA LYS A 4 40.44 1.25 6.29
C LYS A 4 39.78 2.15 7.35
N LYS A 5 40.24 3.41 7.55
CA LYS A 5 39.67 4.32 8.53
C LYS A 5 38.27 4.85 8.14
N LEU A 6 38.01 5.02 6.84
CA LEU A 6 36.70 5.42 6.31
C LEU A 6 35.65 4.29 6.44
N SER A 7 36.06 3.03 6.30
CA SER A 7 35.16 1.88 6.47
C SER A 7 34.71 1.70 7.93
N HIS A 8 35.59 1.87 8.90
CA HIS A 8 35.25 1.77 10.34
C HIS A 8 34.35 2.91 10.83
N SER A 9 34.52 4.13 10.33
CA SER A 9 33.64 5.25 10.71
C SER A 9 32.23 5.11 10.15
N SER A 10 32.07 4.60 8.95
CA SER A 10 30.74 4.36 8.34
C SER A 10 30.02 3.17 8.99
N LEU A 11 30.74 2.11 9.36
CA LEU A 11 30.15 0.99 10.11
C LEU A 11 29.67 1.43 11.50
N ASN A 12 30.48 2.20 12.22
CA ASN A 12 30.11 2.70 13.56
C ASN A 12 28.89 3.62 13.49
N SER A 13 28.81 4.50 12.49
CA SER A 13 27.66 5.37 12.27
C SER A 13 26.38 4.57 11.95
N SER A 14 26.46 3.51 11.15
CA SER A 14 25.32 2.64 10.85
C SER A 14 24.88 1.85 12.09
N ILE A 15 25.81 1.32 12.87
CA ILE A 15 25.50 0.61 14.13
C ILE A 15 24.84 1.56 15.14
N THR A 16 25.35 2.78 15.28
CA THR A 16 24.78 3.79 16.18
C THR A 16 23.36 4.15 15.78
N SER A 17 23.07 4.30 14.48
CA SER A 17 21.72 4.57 13.98
C SER A 17 20.75 3.42 14.26
N VAL A 18 21.19 2.18 14.08
CA VAL A 18 20.37 0.99 14.40
C VAL A 18 20.11 0.89 15.89
N LEU A 19 21.14 1.11 16.73
CA LEU A 19 20.98 1.12 18.19
C LEU A 19 20.04 2.23 18.66
N ALA A 20 20.14 3.43 18.08
CA ALA A 20 19.24 4.53 18.40
C ALA A 20 17.78 4.18 18.04
N ALA A 21 17.54 3.59 16.86
CA ALA A 21 16.20 3.14 16.45
C ALA A 21 15.64 2.07 17.40
N LEU A 22 16.46 1.08 17.77
CA LEU A 22 16.07 0.04 18.73
C LEU A 22 15.73 0.62 20.10
N LEU A 23 16.54 1.56 20.60
CA LEU A 23 16.27 2.25 21.87
C LEU A 23 14.95 3.03 21.82
N CYS A 24 14.66 3.75 20.72
CA CYS A 24 13.39 4.44 20.54
C CYS A 24 12.21 3.47 20.57
N ILE A 25 12.32 2.31 19.91
CA ILE A 25 11.29 1.27 19.92
C ILE A 25 11.07 0.73 21.33
N LEU A 26 12.14 0.41 22.05
CA LEU A 26 12.07 -0.10 23.43
C LEU A 26 11.44 0.91 24.39
N ILE A 27 11.83 2.19 24.28
CA ILE A 27 11.24 3.27 25.09
C ILE A 27 9.74 3.40 24.76
N GLY A 28 9.36 3.41 23.48
CA GLY A 28 7.97 3.49 23.05
C GLY A 28 7.14 2.32 23.58
N LEU A 29 7.65 1.09 23.47
CA LEU A 29 7.00 -0.11 24.03
C LEU A 29 6.88 -0.04 25.55
N PHE A 30 7.92 0.44 26.25
CA PHE A 30 7.89 0.59 27.70
C PHE A 30 6.84 1.61 28.16
N VAL A 31 6.81 2.78 27.53
CA VAL A 31 5.79 3.83 27.81
C VAL A 31 4.41 3.29 27.49
N GLY A 32 4.20 2.62 26.35
CA GLY A 32 2.94 1.99 26.01
C GLY A 32 2.50 0.95 27.04
N PHE A 33 3.43 0.16 27.57
CA PHE A 33 3.16 -0.80 28.65
C PHE A 33 2.74 -0.11 29.95
N LEU A 34 3.37 1.00 30.33
CA LEU A 34 2.99 1.78 31.51
C LEU A 34 1.55 2.33 31.36
N VAL A 35 1.19 2.79 30.16
CA VAL A 35 -0.19 3.24 29.90
C VAL A 35 -1.19 2.09 30.02
N LEU A 36 -0.87 0.90 29.49
CA LEU A 36 -1.72 -0.29 29.67
C LEU A 36 -1.87 -0.67 31.14
N LEU A 37 -0.80 -0.62 31.92
CA LEU A 37 -0.86 -0.84 33.37
C LEU A 37 -1.74 0.16 34.10
N ALA A 38 -1.71 1.43 33.71
CA ALA A 38 -2.55 2.47 34.31
C ALA A 38 -4.04 2.28 33.99
N ILE A 39 -4.37 1.75 32.79
CA ILE A 39 -5.78 1.57 32.35
C ILE A 39 -6.34 0.27 32.94
N ASN A 40 -5.65 -0.86 32.81
CA ASN A 40 -6.09 -2.17 33.27
C ASN A 40 -4.92 -3.07 33.67
N PRO A 41 -4.47 -3.01 34.92
CA PRO A 41 -3.31 -3.77 35.40
C PRO A 41 -3.44 -5.28 35.22
N ALA A 42 -4.66 -5.83 35.40
CA ALA A 42 -4.89 -7.27 35.36
C ALA A 42 -4.64 -7.88 33.96
N HIS A 43 -4.93 -7.13 32.91
CA HIS A 43 -4.81 -7.59 31.51
C HIS A 43 -3.65 -6.94 30.75
N ALA A 44 -2.95 -6.01 31.35
CA ALA A 44 -1.88 -5.23 30.69
C ALA A 44 -0.75 -6.10 30.11
N TRP A 45 -0.34 -7.13 30.84
CA TRP A 45 0.76 -7.99 30.41
C TRP A 45 0.33 -9.00 29.35
N ALA A 46 -0.60 -9.91 29.68
CA ALA A 46 -0.94 -11.03 28.82
C ALA A 46 -1.78 -10.61 27.59
N ASP A 47 -2.85 -9.86 27.83
CA ASP A 47 -3.82 -9.48 26.80
C ASP A 47 -3.44 -8.18 26.07
N GLY A 48 -2.62 -7.34 26.67
CA GLY A 48 -2.13 -6.11 26.07
C GLY A 48 -0.74 -6.27 25.45
N PHE A 49 0.28 -6.24 26.30
CA PHE A 49 1.67 -6.14 25.86
C PHE A 49 2.17 -7.36 25.06
N VAL A 50 1.85 -8.57 25.52
CA VAL A 50 2.23 -9.80 24.81
C VAL A 50 1.53 -9.91 23.46
N ARG A 51 0.28 -9.43 23.33
CA ARG A 51 -0.42 -9.38 22.03
C ARG A 51 0.25 -8.42 21.06
N ILE A 52 0.67 -7.24 21.53
CA ILE A 52 1.42 -6.28 20.71
C ILE A 52 2.71 -6.91 20.18
N LEU A 53 3.48 -7.58 21.04
CA LEU A 53 4.74 -8.22 20.65
C LEU A 53 4.55 -9.41 19.71
N LYS A 54 3.52 -10.20 19.92
CA LYS A 54 3.20 -11.36 19.04
C LYS A 54 2.60 -10.91 17.70
N GLY A 55 1.94 -9.75 17.64
CA GLY A 55 1.29 -9.27 16.43
C GLY A 55 0.38 -10.31 15.78
N GLY A 56 0.50 -10.50 14.48
CA GLY A 56 -0.28 -11.47 13.71
C GLY A 56 -0.06 -12.93 14.09
N PHE A 57 1.01 -13.26 14.84
CA PHE A 57 1.26 -14.62 15.32
C PHE A 57 0.47 -14.97 16.60
N HIS A 58 -0.17 -14.01 17.25
CA HIS A 58 -0.92 -14.24 18.49
C HIS A 58 -2.04 -15.27 18.30
N ASP A 59 -2.80 -15.09 17.22
CA ASP A 59 -3.93 -15.97 16.85
C ASP A 59 -3.63 -16.75 15.57
N ALA A 60 -2.43 -17.32 15.43
CA ALA A 60 -2.08 -18.13 14.26
C ALA A 60 -2.95 -19.40 14.20
N PRO A 61 -3.43 -19.81 12.99
CA PRO A 61 -3.11 -19.28 11.66
C PRO A 61 -3.93 -18.05 11.21
N TYR A 62 -5.02 -17.72 11.90
CA TYR A 62 -5.95 -16.65 11.54
C TYR A 62 -5.26 -15.26 11.45
N GLY A 63 -4.47 -14.89 12.46
CA GLY A 63 -3.74 -13.62 12.48
C GLY A 63 -2.79 -13.48 11.30
N VAL A 64 -2.01 -14.53 11.01
CA VAL A 64 -1.09 -14.57 9.85
C VAL A 64 -1.84 -14.39 8.54
N GLY A 65 -2.99 -15.04 8.38
CA GLY A 65 -3.81 -14.88 7.18
C GLY A 65 -4.29 -13.44 6.99
N LYS A 66 -4.71 -12.76 8.07
CA LYS A 66 -5.09 -11.34 8.03
C LYS A 66 -3.91 -10.44 7.66
N GLU A 67 -2.73 -10.70 8.22
CA GLU A 67 -1.52 -9.93 7.86
C GLU A 67 -1.18 -10.07 6.38
N LEU A 68 -1.27 -11.29 5.82
CA LEU A 68 -1.05 -11.51 4.39
C LEU A 68 -2.08 -10.78 3.53
N ALA A 69 -3.36 -10.78 3.94
CA ALA A 69 -4.41 -10.06 3.22
C ALA A 69 -4.17 -8.54 3.22
N ASN A 70 -3.74 -7.97 4.35
CA ASN A 70 -3.44 -6.56 4.50
C ASN A 70 -2.12 -6.15 3.82
N ALA A 71 -1.15 -7.06 3.75
CA ALA A 71 0.15 -6.79 3.14
C ALA A 71 0.05 -6.56 1.62
N ALA A 72 -0.88 -7.24 0.92
CA ALA A 72 -0.99 -7.12 -0.53
C ALA A 72 -1.23 -5.66 -1.01
N PRO A 73 -2.23 -4.91 -0.52
CA PRO A 73 -2.43 -3.51 -0.92
C PRO A 73 -1.29 -2.60 -0.44
N LEU A 74 -0.67 -2.89 0.71
CA LEU A 74 0.49 -2.12 1.20
C LEU A 74 1.71 -2.30 0.31
N ILE A 75 1.97 -3.50 -0.19
CA ILE A 75 3.05 -3.76 -1.16
C ILE A 75 2.79 -2.96 -2.44
N MET A 76 1.56 -2.96 -2.97
CA MET A 76 1.22 -2.27 -4.21
C MET A 76 1.35 -0.74 -4.08
N THR A 77 0.84 -0.16 -3.00
CA THR A 77 0.98 1.28 -2.75
C THR A 77 2.44 1.66 -2.47
N GLY A 78 3.17 0.85 -1.71
CA GLY A 78 4.60 1.01 -1.48
C GLY A 78 5.43 0.96 -2.76
N LEU A 79 5.12 0.06 -3.70
CA LEU A 79 5.75 -0.01 -5.02
C LEU A 79 5.47 1.24 -5.86
N SER A 80 4.25 1.77 -5.82
CA SER A 80 3.90 3.02 -6.52
C SER A 80 4.78 4.18 -6.04
N VAL A 81 4.93 4.33 -4.72
CA VAL A 81 5.78 5.36 -4.12
C VAL A 81 7.26 5.11 -4.44
N ALA A 82 7.73 3.87 -4.29
CA ALA A 82 9.13 3.50 -4.55
C ALA A 82 9.52 3.71 -6.02
N PHE A 83 8.62 3.41 -6.96
CA PHE A 83 8.82 3.67 -8.38
C PHE A 83 8.99 5.17 -8.65
N ALA A 84 8.10 6.00 -8.10
CA ALA A 84 8.19 7.45 -8.23
C ALA A 84 9.52 8.00 -7.67
N PHE A 85 9.97 7.53 -6.51
CA PHE A 85 11.28 7.91 -5.96
C PHE A 85 12.45 7.57 -6.88
N LYS A 86 12.40 6.42 -7.56
CA LYS A 86 13.46 6.03 -8.51
C LYS A 86 13.47 6.90 -9.77
N THR A 87 12.36 7.55 -10.10
CA THR A 87 12.26 8.50 -11.21
C THR A 87 12.49 9.95 -10.81
N GLY A 88 12.90 10.19 -9.55
CA GLY A 88 13.15 11.54 -9.03
C GLY A 88 11.89 12.33 -8.69
N LEU A 89 10.73 11.67 -8.59
CA LEU A 89 9.45 12.27 -8.21
C LEU A 89 9.01 11.78 -6.83
N PHE A 90 8.17 12.58 -6.17
CA PHE A 90 7.63 12.22 -4.86
C PHE A 90 6.11 12.02 -4.94
N ASN A 91 5.67 10.75 -4.88
CA ASN A 91 4.25 10.41 -4.99
C ASN A 91 3.60 10.24 -3.61
N ILE A 92 3.03 11.31 -3.06
CA ILE A 92 2.18 11.24 -1.85
C ILE A 92 0.74 10.84 -2.21
N GLY A 93 0.36 10.89 -3.49
CA GLY A 93 -0.99 10.60 -3.98
C GLY A 93 -1.36 9.10 -4.07
N ALA A 94 -0.50 8.20 -3.61
CA ALA A 94 -0.72 6.75 -3.74
C ALA A 94 -2.03 6.28 -3.09
N ALA A 95 -2.47 6.88 -1.98
CA ALA A 95 -3.73 6.52 -1.33
C ALA A 95 -4.95 6.94 -2.20
N GLY A 96 -4.93 8.11 -2.83
CA GLY A 96 -5.97 8.54 -3.78
C GLY A 96 -6.02 7.66 -5.02
N GLN A 97 -4.86 7.27 -5.56
CA GLN A 97 -4.77 6.31 -6.68
C GLN A 97 -5.37 4.96 -6.31
N TYR A 98 -5.06 4.46 -5.12
CA TYR A 98 -5.64 3.24 -4.58
C TYR A 98 -7.16 3.35 -4.43
N THR A 99 -7.67 4.46 -3.90
CA THR A 99 -9.10 4.69 -3.68
C THR A 99 -9.87 4.72 -5.00
N LEU A 100 -9.37 5.41 -6.02
CA LEU A 100 -9.97 5.43 -7.36
C LEU A 100 -9.87 4.05 -8.05
N GLY A 101 -8.75 3.35 -7.89
CA GLY A 101 -8.61 1.98 -8.39
C GLY A 101 -9.62 1.04 -7.73
N ALA A 102 -9.77 1.11 -6.41
CA ALA A 102 -10.74 0.33 -5.66
C ALA A 102 -12.19 0.64 -6.09
N PHE A 103 -12.53 1.91 -6.34
CA PHE A 103 -13.82 2.30 -6.89
C PHE A 103 -14.08 1.65 -8.25
N GLY A 104 -13.09 1.65 -9.16
CA GLY A 104 -13.21 0.99 -10.46
C GLY A 104 -13.46 -0.51 -10.37
N ALA A 105 -12.75 -1.18 -9.47
CA ALA A 105 -12.98 -2.60 -9.21
C ALA A 105 -14.39 -2.85 -8.66
N LEU A 106 -14.83 -2.06 -7.67
CA LEU A 106 -16.16 -2.18 -7.07
C LEU A 106 -17.28 -1.89 -8.07
N TYR A 107 -17.11 -0.87 -8.91
CA TYR A 107 -18.08 -0.54 -9.96
C TYR A 107 -18.25 -1.71 -10.94
N CYS A 108 -17.16 -2.27 -11.44
CA CYS A 108 -17.20 -3.42 -12.33
C CYS A 108 -17.76 -4.66 -11.63
N ALA A 109 -17.49 -4.87 -10.36
CA ALA A 109 -17.97 -6.01 -9.60
C ALA A 109 -19.48 -5.93 -9.30
N ILE A 110 -19.96 -4.77 -8.83
CA ILE A 110 -21.34 -4.61 -8.33
C ILE A 110 -22.29 -4.22 -9.45
N MET A 111 -21.92 -3.23 -10.26
CA MET A 111 -22.81 -2.69 -11.29
C MET A 111 -22.78 -3.53 -12.56
N LEU A 112 -21.61 -4.01 -12.97
CA LEU A 112 -21.43 -4.75 -14.22
C LEU A 112 -21.32 -6.27 -14.01
N LYS A 113 -21.23 -6.73 -12.75
CA LYS A 113 -21.08 -8.15 -12.37
C LYS A 113 -19.97 -8.87 -13.14
N MET A 114 -18.84 -8.18 -13.35
CA MET A 114 -17.73 -8.69 -14.14
C MET A 114 -16.82 -9.61 -13.30
N PRO A 115 -16.11 -10.54 -13.94
CA PRO A 115 -15.17 -11.41 -13.24
C PRO A 115 -13.98 -10.62 -12.66
N TRP A 116 -13.35 -11.18 -11.62
CA TRP A 116 -12.30 -10.55 -10.83
C TRP A 116 -11.13 -9.97 -11.63
N PHE A 117 -10.72 -10.63 -12.73
CA PHE A 117 -9.62 -10.12 -13.57
C PHE A 117 -10.00 -8.84 -14.33
N VAL A 118 -11.27 -8.69 -14.76
CA VAL A 118 -11.77 -7.44 -15.37
C VAL A 118 -11.81 -6.34 -14.32
N CYS A 119 -12.23 -6.66 -13.08
CA CYS A 119 -12.20 -5.72 -11.98
C CYS A 119 -10.77 -5.24 -11.67
N LEU A 120 -9.76 -6.12 -11.74
CA LEU A 120 -8.35 -5.73 -11.57
C LEU A 120 -7.86 -4.82 -12.71
N ILE A 121 -8.24 -5.09 -13.95
CA ILE A 121 -7.90 -4.23 -15.09
C ILE A 121 -8.53 -2.85 -14.91
N ALA A 122 -9.81 -2.77 -14.54
CA ALA A 122 -10.50 -1.51 -14.27
C ALA A 122 -9.82 -0.73 -13.13
N ALA A 123 -9.42 -1.42 -12.04
CA ALA A 123 -8.67 -0.82 -10.95
C ALA A 123 -7.33 -0.24 -11.42
N THR A 124 -6.60 -0.98 -12.25
CA THR A 124 -5.31 -0.55 -12.78
C THR A 124 -5.46 0.68 -13.69
N ILE A 125 -6.47 0.69 -14.56
CA ILE A 125 -6.73 1.81 -15.47
C ILE A 125 -7.12 3.06 -14.69
N LEU A 126 -8.10 2.99 -13.78
CA LEU A 126 -8.56 4.17 -13.03
C LEU A 126 -7.51 4.68 -12.07
N GLY A 127 -6.82 3.79 -11.35
CA GLY A 127 -5.70 4.18 -10.49
C GLY A 127 -4.53 4.80 -11.28
N GLY A 128 -4.25 4.25 -12.47
CA GLY A 128 -3.22 4.76 -13.37
C GLY A 128 -3.57 6.14 -13.95
N ILE A 129 -4.81 6.34 -14.43
CA ILE A 129 -5.30 7.65 -14.89
C ILE A 129 -5.19 8.68 -13.78
N TRP A 130 -5.64 8.32 -12.56
CA TRP A 130 -5.56 9.24 -11.42
C TRP A 130 -4.13 9.60 -11.06
N GLY A 131 -3.22 8.63 -11.11
CA GLY A 131 -1.80 8.85 -10.88
C GLY A 131 -1.10 9.64 -11.97
N ALA A 132 -1.60 9.59 -13.22
CA ALA A 132 -1.05 10.35 -14.33
C ALA A 132 -1.31 11.87 -14.20
N ILE A 133 -2.37 12.29 -13.49
CA ILE A 133 -2.75 13.71 -13.38
C ILE A 133 -1.65 14.54 -12.70
N PRO A 134 -1.13 14.22 -11.51
CA PRO A 134 -0.01 14.96 -10.93
C PRO A 134 1.24 14.95 -11.81
N GLY A 135 1.51 13.83 -12.49
CA GLY A 135 2.62 13.72 -13.45
C GLY A 135 2.46 14.64 -14.64
N PHE A 136 1.25 14.76 -15.18
CA PHE A 136 0.93 15.69 -16.27
C PHE A 136 1.17 17.14 -15.85
N PHE A 137 0.67 17.55 -14.68
CA PHE A 137 0.90 18.91 -14.16
C PHE A 137 2.39 19.21 -13.96
N LYS A 138 3.16 18.22 -13.50
CA LYS A 138 4.62 18.35 -13.38
C LYS A 138 5.30 18.50 -14.74
N ALA A 139 4.94 17.66 -15.71
CA ALA A 139 5.62 17.60 -16.99
C ALA A 139 5.36 18.86 -17.86
N TYR A 140 4.12 19.32 -17.92
CA TYR A 140 3.72 20.40 -18.82
C TYR A 140 3.72 21.78 -18.17
N PHE A 141 3.36 21.86 -16.90
CA PHE A 141 3.23 23.15 -16.19
C PHE A 141 4.32 23.39 -15.14
N ASN A 142 5.22 22.41 -14.95
CA ASN A 142 6.26 22.43 -13.92
C ASN A 142 5.72 22.73 -12.50
N ILE A 143 4.46 22.33 -12.22
CA ILE A 143 3.85 22.47 -10.91
C ILE A 143 4.48 21.44 -9.96
N ASN A 144 4.60 21.80 -8.68
CA ASN A 144 5.17 20.93 -7.66
C ASN A 144 4.32 19.65 -7.50
N GLU A 145 4.92 18.49 -7.77
CA GLU A 145 4.26 17.18 -7.74
C GLU A 145 3.78 16.80 -6.34
N VAL A 146 4.44 17.28 -5.29
CA VAL A 146 4.05 17.01 -3.90
C VAL A 146 2.71 17.65 -3.58
N ILE A 147 2.57 18.93 -3.94
CA ILE A 147 1.34 19.71 -3.69
C ILE A 147 0.18 19.11 -4.49
N THR A 148 0.39 18.87 -5.79
CA THR A 148 -0.65 18.26 -6.65
C THR A 148 -1.05 16.86 -6.16
N SER A 149 -0.08 16.03 -5.79
CA SER A 149 -0.37 14.69 -5.26
C SER A 149 -1.19 14.72 -3.97
N ILE A 150 -0.88 15.63 -3.04
CA ILE A 150 -1.65 15.80 -1.80
C ILE A 150 -3.09 16.24 -2.13
N MET A 151 -3.26 17.22 -3.01
CA MET A 151 -4.59 17.70 -3.40
C MET A 151 -5.41 16.58 -4.07
N PHE A 152 -4.84 15.90 -5.05
CA PHE A 152 -5.51 14.80 -5.75
C PHE A 152 -5.77 13.58 -4.85
N ASN A 153 -5.00 13.40 -3.78
CA ASN A 153 -5.28 12.39 -2.77
C ASN A 153 -6.61 12.66 -2.05
N TRP A 154 -6.82 13.87 -1.57
CA TRP A 154 -8.06 14.28 -0.92
C TRP A 154 -9.25 14.36 -1.88
N ILE A 155 -9.05 14.93 -3.07
CA ILE A 155 -10.09 14.97 -4.11
C ILE A 155 -10.55 13.54 -4.45
N GLY A 156 -9.63 12.61 -4.63
CA GLY A 156 -9.95 11.21 -4.92
C GLY A 156 -10.75 10.56 -3.80
N LEU A 157 -10.36 10.77 -2.55
CA LEU A 157 -11.06 10.24 -1.39
C LEU A 157 -12.51 10.75 -1.31
N TYR A 158 -12.69 12.07 -1.38
CA TYR A 158 -14.03 12.66 -1.30
C TYR A 158 -14.89 12.34 -2.50
N LEU A 159 -14.32 12.35 -3.70
CA LEU A 159 -15.03 11.97 -4.93
C LEU A 159 -15.57 10.55 -4.84
N VAL A 160 -14.75 9.58 -4.44
CA VAL A 160 -15.18 8.17 -4.33
C VAL A 160 -16.22 8.01 -3.21
N ASN A 161 -16.03 8.69 -2.08
CA ASN A 161 -17.03 8.67 -1.02
C ASN A 161 -18.39 9.19 -1.53
N GLU A 162 -18.41 10.29 -2.25
CA GLU A 162 -19.67 10.83 -2.81
C GLU A 162 -20.28 9.87 -3.83
N LEU A 163 -19.48 9.31 -4.75
CA LEU A 163 -19.95 8.36 -5.76
C LEU A 163 -20.51 7.06 -5.17
N ILE A 164 -20.00 6.63 -4.02
CA ILE A 164 -20.50 5.42 -3.32
C ILE A 164 -21.69 5.75 -2.42
N TYR A 165 -21.59 6.81 -1.63
CA TYR A 165 -22.58 7.13 -0.60
C TYR A 165 -23.87 7.71 -1.17
N GLN A 166 -23.79 8.65 -2.11
CA GLN A 166 -24.93 9.30 -2.78
C GLN A 166 -26.09 9.63 -1.81
N ASN A 167 -25.77 10.35 -0.74
CA ASN A 167 -26.72 10.69 0.33
C ASN A 167 -27.39 9.47 1.01
N GLY A 168 -26.67 8.33 1.07
CA GLY A 168 -27.17 7.10 1.69
C GLY A 168 -28.03 6.21 0.78
N THR A 169 -28.16 6.56 -0.50
CA THR A 169 -28.99 5.81 -1.49
C THR A 169 -28.14 5.14 -2.59
N GLY A 170 -26.83 5.27 -2.52
CA GLY A 170 -25.93 4.73 -3.54
C GLY A 170 -26.08 3.21 -3.72
N PRO A 171 -26.10 2.70 -4.97
CA PRO A 171 -26.30 1.28 -5.25
C PRO A 171 -25.16 0.38 -4.75
N MET A 172 -24.00 0.95 -4.46
CA MET A 172 -22.83 0.25 -3.91
C MET A 172 -22.73 0.35 -2.39
N TYR A 173 -23.63 1.12 -1.75
CA TYR A 173 -23.60 1.43 -0.33
C TYR A 173 -24.51 0.50 0.48
N ASP A 174 -23.96 -0.08 1.55
CA ASP A 174 -24.71 -0.87 2.53
C ASP A 174 -25.07 0.04 3.73
N VAL A 175 -26.31 0.52 3.74
CA VAL A 175 -26.83 1.43 4.77
C VAL A 175 -26.75 0.83 6.18
N ARG A 176 -26.99 -0.50 6.31
CA ARG A 176 -27.00 -1.17 7.62
C ARG A 176 -25.62 -1.23 8.27
N ASN A 177 -24.57 -1.39 7.45
CA ASN A 177 -23.21 -1.56 7.94
C ASN A 177 -22.33 -0.31 7.70
N THR A 178 -22.88 0.76 7.13
CA THR A 178 -22.18 2.03 6.85
C THR A 178 -20.89 1.80 6.05
N ARG A 179 -20.94 0.97 5.00
CA ARG A 179 -19.80 0.58 4.17
C ARG A 179 -20.26 0.17 2.77
N THR A 180 -19.32 -0.14 1.90
CA THR A 180 -19.60 -0.76 0.60
C THR A 180 -20.19 -2.17 0.77
N LEU A 181 -20.97 -2.61 -0.22
CA LEU A 181 -21.51 -3.98 -0.24
C LEU A 181 -20.40 -5.02 -0.11
N ASN A 182 -20.66 -6.06 0.67
CA ASN A 182 -19.67 -7.13 0.89
C ASN A 182 -19.77 -8.19 -0.21
N LEU A 183 -18.84 -8.14 -1.17
CA LEU A 183 -18.81 -9.04 -2.31
C LEU A 183 -18.61 -10.52 -1.90
N GLY A 184 -17.84 -10.78 -0.86
CA GLY A 184 -17.51 -12.16 -0.43
C GLY A 184 -18.66 -12.91 0.26
N LYS A 185 -19.75 -12.21 0.62
CA LYS A 185 -20.91 -12.83 1.30
C LYS A 185 -22.07 -13.17 0.36
N SER A 186 -22.05 -12.66 -0.85
CA SER A 186 -23.13 -12.86 -1.83
C SER A 186 -22.67 -13.78 -2.95
N ALA A 187 -23.46 -14.81 -3.24
CA ALA A 187 -23.22 -15.70 -4.38
C ALA A 187 -23.28 -14.94 -5.71
N GLU A 188 -24.02 -13.84 -5.77
CA GLU A 188 -24.17 -12.98 -6.93
C GLU A 188 -22.86 -12.38 -7.42
N TYR A 189 -21.92 -12.08 -6.49
CA TYR A 189 -20.64 -11.44 -6.80
C TYR A 189 -19.44 -12.42 -6.67
N ALA A 190 -19.70 -13.71 -6.54
CA ALA A 190 -18.64 -14.71 -6.32
C ALA A 190 -17.56 -14.69 -7.41
N GLN A 191 -17.94 -14.46 -8.67
CA GLN A 191 -17.01 -14.36 -9.79
C GLN A 191 -16.13 -13.09 -9.78
N SER A 192 -16.57 -12.04 -9.05
CA SER A 192 -15.84 -10.77 -8.95
C SER A 192 -14.85 -10.74 -7.81
N VAL A 193 -14.86 -11.74 -6.94
CA VAL A 193 -13.92 -11.88 -5.83
C VAL A 193 -12.66 -12.59 -6.30
N ILE A 194 -11.50 -12.09 -5.91
CA ILE A 194 -10.22 -12.75 -6.20
C ILE A 194 -10.22 -14.14 -5.56
N PRO A 195 -9.93 -15.22 -6.33
CA PRO A 195 -9.97 -16.56 -5.81
C PRO A 195 -8.97 -16.78 -4.67
N ASP A 196 -9.33 -17.65 -3.74
CA ASP A 196 -8.53 -17.97 -2.57
C ASP A 196 -7.75 -19.29 -2.70
N PHE A 197 -8.13 -20.17 -3.64
CA PHE A 197 -7.53 -21.50 -3.84
C PHE A 197 -7.30 -22.30 -2.54
N GLY A 198 -8.19 -22.11 -1.55
CA GLY A 198 -8.11 -22.80 -0.28
C GLY A 198 -7.30 -22.09 0.81
N LEU A 199 -6.71 -20.94 0.53
CA LEU A 199 -5.98 -20.14 1.52
C LEU A 199 -6.87 -19.73 2.69
N ASN A 200 -8.13 -19.42 2.44
CA ASN A 200 -9.11 -19.10 3.49
C ASN A 200 -9.28 -20.25 4.49
N LYS A 201 -9.31 -21.50 4.00
CA LYS A 201 -9.38 -22.68 4.89
C LYS A 201 -8.07 -22.88 5.65
N MET A 202 -6.92 -22.71 4.98
CA MET A 202 -5.60 -22.89 5.58
C MET A 202 -5.36 -21.88 6.72
N PHE A 203 -5.74 -20.61 6.51
CA PHE A 203 -5.54 -19.53 7.48
C PHE A 203 -6.77 -19.26 8.35
N GLN A 204 -7.86 -20.01 8.20
CA GLN A 204 -9.12 -19.85 8.94
C GLN A 204 -9.68 -18.41 8.85
N THR A 205 -9.52 -17.78 7.68
CA THR A 205 -9.97 -16.40 7.40
C THR A 205 -10.98 -16.39 6.26
N ASN A 206 -11.64 -15.24 6.06
CA ASN A 206 -12.49 -14.99 4.88
C ASN A 206 -11.89 -13.91 3.96
N SER A 207 -10.64 -13.53 4.15
CA SER A 207 -10.01 -12.39 3.47
C SER A 207 -8.68 -12.71 2.81
N THR A 208 -8.11 -13.90 3.06
CA THR A 208 -6.83 -14.30 2.47
C THR A 208 -7.05 -14.87 1.07
N THR A 209 -6.58 -14.18 0.07
CA THR A 209 -6.71 -14.55 -1.35
C THR A 209 -5.34 -14.64 -2.00
N ILE A 210 -5.28 -15.03 -3.27
CA ILE A 210 -4.02 -15.02 -4.04
C ILE A 210 -3.48 -13.61 -4.31
N ALA A 211 -4.14 -12.56 -3.83
CA ALA A 211 -3.71 -11.17 -4.02
C ALA A 211 -2.27 -10.92 -3.53
N ILE A 212 -1.83 -11.61 -2.47
CA ILE A 212 -0.45 -11.49 -1.97
C ILE A 212 0.57 -12.01 -3.00
N PHE A 213 0.28 -13.11 -3.69
CA PHE A 213 1.16 -13.65 -4.74
C PHE A 213 1.15 -12.76 -5.98
N LEU A 214 -0.01 -12.17 -6.33
CA LEU A 214 -0.10 -11.18 -7.40
C LEU A 214 0.72 -9.93 -7.07
N ALA A 215 0.65 -9.43 -5.84
CA ALA A 215 1.47 -8.30 -5.39
C ALA A 215 2.96 -8.62 -5.44
N ALA A 216 3.37 -9.82 -5.02
CA ALA A 216 4.76 -10.28 -5.13
C ALA A 216 5.23 -10.39 -6.59
N ALA A 217 4.39 -10.92 -7.48
CA ALA A 217 4.69 -11.01 -8.91
C ALA A 217 4.87 -9.62 -9.53
N VAL A 218 4.00 -8.66 -9.19
CA VAL A 218 4.14 -7.25 -9.64
C VAL A 218 5.41 -6.63 -9.06
N ALA A 219 5.78 -6.92 -7.81
CA ALA A 219 7.04 -6.44 -7.22
C ALA A 219 8.26 -6.94 -8.00
N ILE A 220 8.28 -8.22 -8.36
CA ILE A 220 9.33 -8.82 -9.18
C ILE A 220 9.34 -8.17 -10.57
N LEU A 221 8.18 -7.99 -11.20
CA LEU A 221 8.07 -7.33 -12.50
C LEU A 221 8.64 -5.91 -12.46
N ILE A 222 8.26 -5.10 -11.50
CA ILE A 222 8.79 -3.73 -11.33
C ILE A 222 10.30 -3.76 -11.07
N TRP A 223 10.80 -4.70 -10.27
CA TRP A 223 12.23 -4.87 -10.06
C TRP A 223 12.97 -5.20 -11.36
N VAL A 224 12.42 -6.11 -12.19
CA VAL A 224 12.98 -6.44 -13.51
C VAL A 224 12.96 -5.22 -14.42
N VAL A 225 11.83 -4.52 -14.53
CA VAL A 225 11.70 -3.31 -15.35
C VAL A 225 12.75 -2.28 -14.96
N LEU A 226 12.89 -1.97 -13.67
CA LEU A 226 13.81 -0.95 -13.18
C LEU A 226 15.29 -1.34 -13.29
N ASN A 227 15.64 -2.64 -13.17
CA ASN A 227 17.04 -3.04 -13.05
C ASN A 227 17.57 -3.82 -14.26
N LYS A 228 16.69 -4.32 -15.12
CA LYS A 228 17.09 -5.20 -16.23
C LYS A 228 16.66 -4.68 -17.60
N THR A 229 16.02 -3.50 -17.68
CA THR A 229 15.60 -2.92 -18.95
C THR A 229 16.27 -1.56 -19.22
N THR A 230 16.41 -1.20 -20.50
CA THR A 230 16.88 0.13 -20.94
C THR A 230 15.98 1.23 -20.42
N PHE A 231 14.66 1.02 -20.47
CA PHE A 231 13.65 1.95 -19.91
C PHE A 231 13.89 2.24 -18.42
N GLY A 232 14.15 1.23 -17.60
CA GLY A 232 14.44 1.41 -16.18
C GLY A 232 15.75 2.15 -15.93
N TYR A 233 16.75 1.94 -16.81
CA TYR A 233 18.00 2.70 -16.77
C TYR A 233 17.78 4.19 -17.05
N GLU A 234 17.07 4.50 -18.13
CA GLU A 234 16.72 5.88 -18.51
C GLU A 234 15.93 6.59 -17.41
N LEU A 235 14.92 5.93 -16.84
CA LEU A 235 14.14 6.47 -15.74
C LEU A 235 15.03 6.84 -14.54
N LYS A 236 15.96 5.96 -14.16
CA LYS A 236 16.87 6.23 -13.04
C LYS A 236 17.88 7.35 -13.38
N ALA A 237 18.36 7.41 -14.62
CA ALA A 237 19.25 8.48 -15.07
C ALA A 237 18.56 9.85 -14.96
N VAL A 238 17.30 9.96 -15.45
CA VAL A 238 16.48 11.17 -15.32
C VAL A 238 16.23 11.53 -13.85
N GLY A 239 15.96 10.50 -13.01
CA GLY A 239 15.73 10.69 -11.57
C GLY A 239 16.95 11.22 -10.81
N LEU A 240 18.17 10.86 -11.25
CA LEU A 240 19.41 11.36 -10.67
C LEU A 240 19.73 12.78 -11.10
N ASN A 241 19.67 13.06 -12.40
CA ASN A 241 19.92 14.39 -12.96
C ASN A 241 19.30 14.52 -14.35
N LYS A 242 18.17 15.24 -14.43
CA LYS A 242 17.41 15.44 -15.68
C LYS A 242 18.25 16.12 -16.78
N SER A 243 19.07 17.10 -16.43
CA SER A 243 19.90 17.82 -17.41
C SER A 243 21.00 16.92 -17.94
N ALA A 244 21.72 16.19 -17.08
CA ALA A 244 22.75 15.24 -17.48
C ALA A 244 22.18 14.11 -18.36
N ALA A 245 21.03 13.57 -17.99
CA ALA A 245 20.35 12.53 -18.78
C ALA A 245 20.00 13.02 -20.20
N ARG A 246 19.53 14.27 -20.32
CA ARG A 246 19.22 14.87 -21.62
C ARG A 246 20.44 15.08 -22.51
N TYR A 247 21.63 15.34 -21.94
CA TYR A 247 22.87 15.47 -22.70
C TYR A 247 23.46 14.10 -23.10
N ALA A 248 23.15 13.07 -22.36
CA ALA A 248 23.64 11.72 -22.64
C ALA A 248 22.80 10.94 -23.69
N GLY A 249 21.71 11.51 -24.19
CA GLY A 249 20.77 10.90 -25.16
C GLY A 249 19.44 10.59 -24.51
#